data_ecea1c9b7d462d3826d0e38eb8681fca
#
_entry.id   ecea1c9b7d462d3826d0e38eb8681fca
#
_cell.length_a   1.000
_cell.length_b   1.000
_cell.length_c   1.000
_cell.angle_alpha   90.00
_cell.angle_beta   90.00
_cell.angle_gamma   90.00
#
_symmetry.space_group_name_H-M   'P 1'
#
loop_
_entity.id
_entity.type
_entity.pdbx_description
1 polymer ?
#
loop_
_entity_poly.entity_id
_entity_poly.type
_entity_poly.pdbx_seq_one_letter_code
_entity_poly.pdbx_strand_id
1 'polypeptide(L)'
;WINKEIYHKQMSVIPYSASVSGVVIRANEEGMIRHKALTAMEEQTNMQLEQIRKQIELLAIQAQEIQARKELSMLIYDAKLSFKPVIGHTYFLYERKDGTHLLSLISPKEYGGGAGPYQRFIAPVKLLADHTWVEV
;
A
#
# COMPACT_ATOMS: atom_id res chain seq x y z
N TRP A 1 26.33 -9.60 -6.29
CA TRP A 1 26.62 -9.82 -6.67
C TRP A 1 27.00 -10.25 -7.84
N ILE A 2 26.83 -10.06 -8.31
CA ILE A 2 26.80 -10.88 -9.17
C ILE A 2 27.66 -10.85 -10.03
N ASN A 3 27.96 -11.26 -10.48
CA ASN A 3 28.47 -11.71 -11.59
C ASN A 3 29.30 -10.76 -12.29
N LYS A 4 30.40 -10.33 -11.61
CA LYS A 4 31.50 -9.66 -12.25
C LYS A 4 32.07 -10.49 -13.41
N GLU A 5 32.13 -11.79 -13.26
CA GLU A 5 32.62 -12.68 -14.31
C GLU A 5 31.76 -12.67 -15.56
N ILE A 6 30.44 -12.74 -15.40
CA ILE A 6 29.51 -12.68 -16.53
C ILE A 6 29.53 -11.31 -17.17
N TYR A 7 29.61 -10.27 -16.37
CA TYR A 7 29.69 -8.89 -16.87
C TYR A 7 30.96 -8.70 -17.75
N HIS A 8 32.10 -9.15 -17.28
CA HIS A 8 33.34 -9.06 -18.05
C HIS A 8 33.31 -9.89 -19.33
N LYS A 9 32.70 -11.07 -19.30
CA LYS A 9 32.53 -11.87 -20.51
C LYS A 9 31.68 -11.16 -21.55
N GLN A 10 30.57 -10.56 -21.16
CA GLN A 10 29.72 -9.80 -22.08
C GLN A 10 30.42 -8.59 -22.67
N MET A 11 31.22 -7.89 -21.87
CA MET A 11 31.99 -6.74 -22.32
C MET A 11 33.09 -7.14 -23.30
N SER A 12 33.64 -8.32 -23.15
CA SER A 12 34.70 -8.82 -24.05
C SER A 12 34.16 -9.32 -25.40
N VAL A 13 32.97 -9.88 -25.42
CA VAL A 13 32.38 -10.46 -26.62
C VAL A 13 31.99 -9.40 -27.66
N ILE A 14 31.52 -8.26 -27.25
CA ILE A 14 31.07 -7.20 -28.17
C ILE A 14 32.21 -6.68 -29.05
N PRO A 15 33.38 -6.27 -28.54
CA PRO A 15 34.51 -5.85 -29.36
C PRO A 15 35.01 -6.95 -30.28
N TYR A 16 35.03 -8.18 -29.81
CA TYR A 16 35.47 -9.33 -30.59
C TYR A 16 34.54 -9.59 -31.79
N SER A 17 33.24 -9.54 -31.58
CA SER A 17 32.25 -9.71 -32.63
C SER A 17 32.39 -8.64 -33.73
N ALA A 18 32.63 -7.40 -33.36
CA ALA A 18 32.83 -6.30 -34.27
C ALA A 18 34.06 -6.52 -35.15
N SER A 19 35.14 -7.06 -34.58
CA SER A 19 36.38 -7.41 -35.32
C SER A 19 36.17 -8.54 -36.30
N VAL A 20 35.46 -9.58 -35.90
CA VAL A 20 35.22 -10.78 -36.72
C VAL A 20 34.35 -10.47 -37.94
N SER A 21 33.39 -9.57 -37.81
CA SER A 21 32.52 -9.17 -38.92
C SER A 21 33.26 -8.34 -39.99
N GLY A 22 34.48 -7.93 -39.74
CA GLY A 22 35.26 -7.08 -40.66
C GLY A 22 34.79 -5.63 -40.69
N VAL A 23 33.84 -5.28 -39.85
CA VAL A 23 33.34 -3.92 -39.73
C VAL A 23 34.03 -3.25 -38.57
N VAL A 24 34.95 -2.32 -38.84
CA VAL A 24 35.62 -1.54 -37.81
C VAL A 24 34.70 -0.36 -37.45
N ILE A 25 34.14 -0.39 -36.26
CA ILE A 25 33.37 0.72 -35.73
C ILE A 25 34.33 1.82 -35.30
N ARG A 26 34.17 3.03 -35.82
CA ARG A 26 34.98 4.17 -35.44
C ARG A 26 34.74 4.54 -33.99
N ALA A 27 35.76 5.06 -33.31
CA ALA A 27 35.70 5.40 -31.88
C ALA A 27 34.52 6.32 -31.53
N ASN A 28 34.19 7.30 -32.37
CA ASN A 28 33.06 8.21 -32.15
C ASN A 28 31.72 7.49 -32.34
N GLU A 29 31.62 6.57 -33.29
CA GLU A 29 30.42 5.77 -33.48
C GLU A 29 30.21 4.79 -32.36
N GLU A 30 31.25 4.15 -31.88
CA GLU A 30 31.22 3.27 -30.72
C GLU A 30 30.78 4.03 -29.47
N GLY A 31 31.29 5.23 -29.25
CA GLY A 31 30.88 6.09 -28.15
C GLY A 31 29.40 6.48 -28.24
N MET A 32 28.89 6.77 -29.43
CA MET A 32 27.46 7.09 -29.65
C MET A 32 26.57 5.88 -29.38
N ILE A 33 26.96 4.71 -29.85
CA ILE A 33 26.23 3.46 -29.60
C ILE A 33 26.15 3.19 -28.11
N ARG A 34 27.28 3.31 -27.43
CA ARG A 34 27.35 3.12 -25.99
C ARG A 34 26.48 4.12 -25.25
N HIS A 35 26.51 5.38 -25.65
CA HIS A 35 25.68 6.42 -25.04
C HIS A 35 24.19 6.12 -25.21
N LYS A 36 23.77 5.72 -26.39
CA LYS A 36 22.39 5.35 -26.65
C LYS A 36 21.95 4.14 -25.82
N ALA A 37 22.83 3.14 -25.73
CA ALA A 37 22.55 1.95 -24.94
C ALA A 37 22.40 2.27 -23.45
N LEU A 38 23.27 3.10 -22.90
CA LEU A 38 23.21 3.52 -21.50
C LEU A 38 21.95 4.33 -21.22
N THR A 39 21.60 5.26 -22.12
CA THR A 39 20.40 6.07 -22.00
C THR A 39 19.15 5.20 -22.01
N ALA A 40 19.05 4.27 -22.96
CA ALA A 40 17.92 3.35 -23.05
C ALA A 40 17.82 2.46 -21.80
N MET A 41 18.94 1.96 -21.33
CA MET A 41 19.01 1.15 -20.11
C MET A 41 18.54 1.95 -18.89
N GLU A 42 19.02 3.18 -18.71
CA GLU A 42 18.63 4.02 -17.60
C GLU A 42 17.15 4.37 -17.62
N GLU A 43 16.63 4.74 -18.80
CA GLU A 43 15.21 5.02 -18.95
C GLU A 43 14.37 3.81 -18.58
N GLN A 44 14.73 2.63 -19.08
CA GLN A 44 13.99 1.40 -18.82
C GLN A 44 14.04 0.99 -17.35
N THR A 45 15.23 1.02 -16.75
CA THR A 45 15.39 0.66 -15.35
C THR A 45 14.71 1.66 -14.42
N ASN A 46 14.78 2.94 -14.73
CA ASN A 46 14.09 3.98 -13.96
C ASN A 46 12.58 3.82 -14.03
N MET A 47 12.03 3.46 -15.20
CA MET A 47 10.60 3.16 -15.33
C MET A 47 10.19 1.98 -14.46
N GLN A 48 10.99 0.91 -14.48
CA GLN A 48 10.71 -0.27 -13.66
C GLN A 48 10.77 0.04 -12.16
N LEU A 49 11.77 0.80 -11.75
CA LEU A 49 11.91 1.22 -10.34
C LEU A 49 10.75 2.13 -9.91
N GLU A 50 10.29 3.00 -10.79
CA GLU A 50 9.15 3.86 -10.51
C GLU A 50 7.85 3.06 -10.34
N GLN A 51 7.64 2.04 -11.17
CA GLN A 51 6.50 1.14 -11.03
C GLN A 51 6.52 0.39 -9.70
N ILE A 52 7.70 -0.08 -9.29
CA ILE A 52 7.87 -0.75 -7.99
C ILE A 52 7.60 0.22 -6.85
N ARG A 53 8.06 1.47 -6.97
CA ARG A 53 7.80 2.49 -5.95
C ARG A 53 6.31 2.74 -5.76
N LYS A 54 5.55 2.81 -6.85
CA LYS A 54 4.08 2.94 -6.80
C LYS A 54 3.43 1.74 -6.13
N GLN A 55 3.91 0.54 -6.40
CA GLN A 55 3.42 -0.66 -5.73
C GLN A 55 3.70 -0.64 -4.23
N ILE A 56 4.87 -0.18 -3.84
CA ILE A 56 5.23 -0.03 -2.42
C ILE A 56 4.30 0.99 -1.74
N GLU A 57 4.03 2.12 -2.38
CA GLU A 57 3.11 3.12 -1.86
C GLU A 57 1.71 2.54 -1.66
N LEU A 58 1.21 1.80 -2.65
CA LEU A 58 -0.10 1.15 -2.56
C LEU A 58 -0.13 0.13 -1.42
N LEU A 59 0.90 -0.69 -1.30
CA LEU A 59 1.00 -1.67 -0.22
C LEU A 59 1.07 -0.99 1.16
N ALA A 60 1.77 0.14 1.27
CA ALA A 60 1.82 0.90 2.50
C ALA A 60 0.43 1.43 2.91
N ILE A 61 -0.35 1.93 1.93
CA ILE A 61 -1.72 2.38 2.18
C ILE A 61 -2.58 1.21 2.64
N GLN A 62 -2.50 0.07 1.98
CA GLN A 62 -3.24 -1.14 2.36
C GLN A 62 -2.88 -1.61 3.76
N ALA A 63 -1.59 -1.57 4.11
CA ALA A 63 -1.14 -1.93 5.45
C ALA A 63 -1.70 -0.98 6.53
N GLN A 64 -1.77 0.32 6.24
CA GLN A 64 -2.36 1.31 7.13
C GLN A 64 -3.86 1.06 7.32
N GLU A 65 -4.58 0.72 6.26
CA GLU A 65 -6.00 0.40 6.33
C GLU A 65 -6.26 -0.83 7.20
N ILE A 66 -5.44 -1.86 7.06
CA ILE A 66 -5.53 -3.07 7.88
C ILE A 66 -5.24 -2.74 9.35
N GLN A 67 -4.21 -1.93 9.60
CA GLN A 67 -3.84 -1.52 10.96
C GLN A 67 -4.95 -0.70 11.61
N ALA A 68 -5.54 0.24 10.88
CA ALA A 68 -6.65 1.06 11.36
C ALA A 68 -7.88 0.19 11.68
N ARG A 69 -8.18 -0.80 10.83
CA ARG A 69 -9.28 -1.72 11.05
C ARG A 69 -9.03 -2.59 12.27
N LYS A 70 -7.80 -3.04 12.49
CA LYS A 70 -7.42 -3.78 13.69
C LYS A 70 -7.60 -2.94 14.95
N GLU A 71 -7.13 -1.70 14.94
CA GLU A 71 -7.24 -0.79 16.08
C GLU A 71 -8.70 -0.49 16.43
N LEU A 72 -9.51 -0.21 15.42
CA LEU A 72 -10.95 0.01 15.60
C LEU A 72 -11.62 -1.24 16.19
N SER A 73 -11.27 -2.42 15.68
CA SER A 73 -11.82 -3.68 16.15
C SER A 73 -11.46 -3.95 17.61
N MET A 74 -10.21 -3.71 17.98
CA MET A 74 -9.77 -3.86 19.38
C MET A 74 -10.53 -2.91 20.31
N LEU A 75 -10.72 -1.68 19.88
CA LEU A 75 -11.49 -0.69 20.65
C LEU A 75 -12.93 -1.14 20.87
N ILE A 76 -13.57 -1.68 19.85
CA ILE A 76 -14.95 -2.18 19.94
C ILE A 76 -15.04 -3.41 20.83
N TYR A 77 -14.10 -4.35 20.70
CA TYR A 77 -14.08 -5.55 21.55
C TYR A 77 -13.76 -5.25 23.03
N ASP A 78 -13.05 -4.17 23.30
CA ASP A 78 -12.84 -3.70 24.67
C ASP A 78 -14.08 -3.01 25.25
N ALA A 79 -15.02 -2.60 24.41
CA ALA A 79 -16.29 -2.02 24.86
C ALA A 79 -17.23 -3.11 25.36
N LYS A 80 -18.04 -2.79 26.35
CA LYS A 80 -19.10 -3.70 26.80
C LYS A 80 -20.23 -3.68 25.77
N LEU A 81 -20.46 -4.83 25.14
CA LEU A 81 -21.56 -4.99 24.20
C LEU A 81 -22.80 -5.48 24.96
N SER A 82 -23.92 -4.76 24.82
CA SER A 82 -25.19 -5.11 25.42
C SER A 82 -26.04 -6.00 24.54
N PHE A 83 -25.59 -6.31 23.33
CA PHE A 83 -26.25 -7.16 22.37
C PHE A 83 -25.23 -7.93 21.55
N LYS A 84 -25.69 -8.96 20.85
CA LYS A 84 -24.81 -9.74 19.95
C LYS A 84 -24.79 -9.12 18.55
N PRO A 85 -23.66 -8.59 18.10
CA PRO A 85 -23.57 -8.01 16.76
C PRO A 85 -23.77 -9.07 15.68
N VAL A 86 -24.37 -8.66 14.57
CA VAL A 86 -24.61 -9.51 13.40
C VAL A 86 -23.68 -9.08 12.27
N ILE A 87 -23.00 -10.06 11.66
CA ILE A 87 -22.11 -9.82 10.52
C ILE A 87 -22.90 -9.14 9.40
N GLY A 88 -22.32 -8.09 8.83
CA GLY A 88 -22.92 -7.33 7.74
C GLY A 88 -23.83 -6.19 8.16
N HIS A 89 -24.16 -6.08 9.43
CA HIS A 89 -25.00 -5.00 9.94
C HIS A 89 -24.19 -3.81 10.40
N THR A 90 -24.79 -2.63 10.34
CA THR A 90 -24.18 -1.37 10.76
C THR A 90 -24.64 -1.00 12.15
N TYR A 91 -23.72 -0.57 12.97
CA TYR A 91 -23.95 -0.12 14.33
C TYR A 91 -23.27 1.24 14.52
N PHE A 92 -23.49 1.87 15.67
CA PHE A 92 -23.04 3.24 15.93
C PHE A 92 -22.16 3.26 17.17
N LEU A 93 -20.92 3.70 16.97
CA LEU A 93 -19.92 3.75 18.04
C LEU A 93 -19.95 5.12 18.71
N TYR A 94 -20.13 5.13 20.00
CA TYR A 94 -20.15 6.32 20.83
C TYR A 94 -19.08 6.25 21.91
N GLU A 95 -18.65 7.42 22.35
CA GLU A 95 -17.81 7.56 23.53
C GLU A 95 -18.63 8.10 24.68
N ARG A 96 -18.55 7.43 25.85
CA ARG A 96 -19.20 7.91 27.07
C ARG A 96 -18.41 9.03 27.71
N LYS A 97 -19.03 9.75 28.62
CA LYS A 97 -18.39 10.87 29.35
C LYS A 97 -17.21 10.43 30.21
N ASP A 98 -17.15 9.17 30.62
CA ASP A 98 -16.03 8.58 31.36
C ASP A 98 -14.87 8.10 30.47
N GLY A 99 -14.96 8.30 29.15
CA GLY A 99 -13.94 7.89 28.19
C GLY A 99 -14.08 6.47 27.67
N THR A 100 -15.02 5.68 28.19
CA THR A 100 -15.27 4.33 27.68
C THR A 100 -16.10 4.39 26.40
N HIS A 101 -16.11 3.31 25.64
CA HIS A 101 -16.81 3.22 24.36
C HIS A 101 -18.01 2.30 24.46
N LEU A 102 -18.96 2.53 23.58
CA LEU A 102 -20.21 1.80 23.54
C LEU A 102 -20.66 1.64 22.09
N LEU A 103 -21.13 0.45 21.77
CA LEU A 103 -21.75 0.18 20.48
C LEU A 103 -23.26 0.23 20.64
N SER A 104 -23.93 1.01 19.80
CA SER A 104 -25.38 1.24 19.88
C SER A 104 -26.09 0.91 18.58
N LEU A 105 -27.34 0.54 18.68
CA LEU A 105 -28.26 0.39 17.56
C LEU A 105 -28.83 1.74 17.10
N ILE A 106 -28.70 2.76 17.90
CA ILE A 106 -29.33 4.07 17.69
C ILE A 106 -28.37 5.00 17.00
N SER A 107 -28.77 5.53 15.83
CA SER A 107 -27.98 6.48 15.06
C SER A 107 -28.03 7.89 15.65
N PRO A 108 -27.06 8.75 15.36
CA PRO A 108 -27.12 10.17 15.75
C PRO A 108 -28.37 10.88 15.23
N LYS A 109 -28.85 10.47 14.06
CA LYS A 109 -30.03 11.03 13.45
C LYS A 109 -31.24 10.84 14.34
N GLU A 110 -31.35 9.70 15.03
CA GLU A 110 -32.45 9.42 15.97
C GLU A 110 -32.38 10.27 17.24
N TYR A 111 -31.17 10.81 17.54
CA TYR A 111 -31.00 11.77 18.63
C TYR A 111 -31.07 13.23 18.17
N GLY A 112 -31.59 13.48 16.96
CA GLY A 112 -31.67 14.82 16.42
C GLY A 112 -30.36 15.36 15.81
N GLY A 113 -29.44 14.48 15.47
CA GLY A 113 -28.19 14.85 14.84
C GLY A 113 -26.99 14.98 15.79
N GLY A 114 -27.17 14.69 17.07
CA GLY A 114 -26.12 14.77 18.08
C GLY A 114 -25.75 13.42 18.67
N ALA A 115 -24.97 13.47 19.75
CA ALA A 115 -24.50 12.26 20.44
C ALA A 115 -25.49 11.75 21.50
N GLY A 116 -26.68 12.36 21.62
CA GLY A 116 -27.66 11.98 22.62
C GLY A 116 -27.08 12.07 24.05
N PRO A 117 -27.21 11.00 24.86
CA PRO A 117 -26.71 11.01 26.24
C PRO A 117 -25.18 10.79 26.35
N TYR A 118 -24.48 10.62 25.21
CA TYR A 118 -23.05 10.31 25.20
C TYR A 118 -22.19 11.54 24.98
N GLN A 119 -20.89 11.40 25.23
CA GLN A 119 -19.94 12.51 25.07
C GLN A 119 -19.82 12.89 23.60
N ARG A 120 -19.66 11.91 22.73
CA ARG A 120 -19.58 12.14 21.28
C ARG A 120 -19.90 10.88 20.49
N PHE A 121 -20.34 11.08 19.27
CA PHE A 121 -20.44 10.04 18.27
C PHE A 121 -19.09 9.89 17.55
N ILE A 122 -18.61 8.66 17.45
CA ILE A 122 -17.33 8.41 16.79
C ILE A 122 -17.54 8.08 15.32
N ALA A 123 -18.25 7.01 15.01
CA ALA A 123 -18.45 6.57 13.63
C ALA A 123 -19.54 5.50 13.51
N PRO A 124 -20.19 5.38 12.34
CA PRO A 124 -20.93 4.18 12.01
C PRO A 124 -19.93 3.07 11.66
N VAL A 125 -20.16 1.87 12.17
CA VAL A 125 -19.25 0.74 12.01
C VAL A 125 -20.01 -0.52 11.60
N LYS A 126 -19.33 -1.39 10.87
CA LYS A 126 -19.92 -2.61 10.34
C LYS A 126 -19.03 -3.79 10.70
N LEU A 127 -19.64 -4.88 11.16
CA LEU A 127 -18.95 -6.13 11.44
C LEU A 127 -18.76 -6.91 10.15
N LEU A 128 -17.52 -7.24 9.85
CA LEU A 128 -17.16 -8.04 8.67
C LEU A 128 -17.09 -9.53 9.00
N ALA A 129 -17.09 -10.37 7.97
CA ALA A 129 -17.09 -11.81 8.10
C ALA A 129 -15.86 -12.37 8.83
N ASP A 130 -14.73 -11.66 8.78
CA ASP A 130 -13.49 -12.01 9.48
C ASP A 130 -13.46 -11.53 10.94
N HIS A 131 -14.60 -11.03 11.44
CA HIS A 131 -14.76 -10.46 12.78
C HIS A 131 -13.96 -9.16 13.01
N THR A 132 -13.49 -8.51 11.97
CA THR A 132 -13.00 -7.13 12.07
C THR A 132 -14.15 -6.15 11.87
N TRP A 133 -13.95 -4.95 12.37
CA TRP A 133 -14.89 -3.84 12.25
C TRP A 133 -14.31 -2.78 11.32
N VAL A 134 -15.17 -2.22 10.50
CA VAL A 134 -14.79 -1.17 9.57
C VAL A 134 -15.74 0.02 9.71
N GLU A 135 -15.19 1.21 9.60
CA GLU A 135 -15.99 2.43 9.52
C GLU A 135 -16.71 2.50 8.16
N VAL A 136 -17.96 2.84 8.15
CA VAL A 136 -18.78 2.90 6.92
C VAL A 136 -19.35 4.28 6.67
#